data_a2162a538bf801b1431b71da477722be
#
_entry.id   a2162a538bf801b1431b71da477722be
#
_cell.length_a   1.000
_cell.length_b   1.000
_cell.length_c   1.000
_cell.angle_alpha   90.00
_cell.angle_beta   90.00
_cell.angle_gamma   90.00
#
_symmetry.space_group_name_H-M   'P 1'
#
loop_
_entity.id
_entity.type
_entity.pdbx_description
1 polymer ?
#
loop_
_entity_poly.entity_id
_entity_poly.type
_entity_poly.pdbx_seq_one_letter_code
_entity_poly.pdbx_strand_id
1 'polypeptide(L)'
;MQPLDHVNRILLAELSRDGRQTVRALAALVGLSEPSVRDRLDKLSREGVITGYRAVVEPRSVGAGTAAFVALRFSAEPGAKSAVNAALQDETCVLEVHEVAGEDCYLIKVRVGSTVELADALDRIRAIPAVSHANTTVVLRTVFERPVTVRREHPADGHEDG
;
A
#
# COMPACT_ATOMS: atom_id res chain seq x y z
N MET A 1 6.28 14.82 -12.51
CA MET A 1 4.87 14.33 -12.54
C MET A 1 3.98 15.54 -12.72
N GLN A 2 3.12 15.59 -13.73
CA GLN A 2 2.19 16.71 -13.91
C GLN A 2 1.17 16.72 -12.76
N PRO A 3 0.79 17.89 -12.23
CA PRO A 3 -0.24 17.97 -11.20
C PRO A 3 -1.56 17.43 -11.78
N LEU A 4 -2.26 16.63 -10.96
CA LEU A 4 -3.57 16.09 -11.31
C LEU A 4 -4.57 17.25 -11.48
N ASP A 5 -5.30 17.25 -12.58
CA ASP A 5 -6.39 18.20 -12.77
C ASP A 5 -7.55 17.92 -11.79
N HIS A 6 -8.44 18.89 -11.62
CA HIS A 6 -9.57 18.81 -10.68
C HIS A 6 -10.48 17.60 -10.96
N VAL A 7 -10.77 17.30 -12.23
CA VAL A 7 -11.60 16.17 -12.62
C VAL A 7 -10.94 14.85 -12.22
N ASN A 8 -9.64 14.68 -12.51
CA ASN A 8 -8.90 13.48 -12.13
C ASN A 8 -8.85 13.30 -10.61
N ARG A 9 -8.75 14.38 -9.83
CA ARG A 9 -8.81 14.31 -8.36
C ARG A 9 -10.18 13.80 -7.87
N ILE A 10 -11.28 14.25 -8.46
CA ILE A 10 -12.62 13.76 -8.12
C ILE A 10 -12.76 12.28 -8.47
N LEU A 11 -12.36 11.88 -9.68
CA LEU A 11 -12.42 10.47 -10.10
C LEU A 11 -11.62 9.56 -9.17
N LEU A 12 -10.40 9.94 -8.82
CA LEU A 12 -9.54 9.19 -7.90
C LEU A 12 -10.09 9.15 -6.48
N ALA A 13 -10.67 10.24 -5.98
CA ALA A 13 -11.28 10.29 -4.66
C ALA A 13 -12.48 9.32 -4.55
N GLU A 14 -13.33 9.28 -5.58
CA GLU A 14 -14.46 8.34 -5.62
C GLU A 14 -14.00 6.89 -5.74
N LEU A 15 -13.07 6.60 -6.64
CA LEU A 15 -12.54 5.25 -6.82
C LEU A 15 -11.76 4.75 -5.59
N SER A 16 -11.10 5.66 -4.85
CA SER A 16 -10.44 5.32 -3.58
C SER A 16 -11.44 4.97 -2.47
N ARG A 17 -12.66 5.51 -2.54
CA ARG A 17 -13.75 5.21 -1.61
C ARG A 17 -14.49 3.94 -1.99
N ASP A 18 -14.79 3.78 -3.28
CA ASP A 18 -15.48 2.63 -3.85
C ASP A 18 -14.94 2.31 -5.25
N GLY A 19 -14.03 1.33 -5.31
CA GLY A 19 -13.42 0.88 -6.56
C GLY A 19 -14.39 0.18 -7.53
N ARG A 20 -15.67 -0.03 -7.15
CA ARG A 20 -16.72 -0.62 -7.99
C ARG A 20 -17.59 0.41 -8.71
N GLN A 21 -17.28 1.71 -8.57
CA GLN A 21 -17.97 2.78 -9.29
C GLN A 21 -17.97 2.52 -10.80
N THR A 22 -19.15 2.64 -11.43
CA THR A 22 -19.27 2.50 -12.88
C THR A 22 -18.79 3.76 -13.59
N VAL A 23 -18.25 3.60 -14.80
CA VAL A 23 -17.85 4.75 -15.64
C VAL A 23 -19.02 5.72 -15.85
N ARG A 24 -20.25 5.20 -15.99
CA ARG A 24 -21.48 5.99 -16.11
C ARG A 24 -21.72 6.87 -14.87
N ALA A 25 -21.58 6.30 -13.67
CA ALA A 25 -21.75 7.05 -12.42
C ALA A 25 -20.67 8.13 -12.27
N LEU A 26 -19.42 7.81 -12.58
CA LEU A 26 -18.30 8.75 -12.57
C LEU A 26 -18.51 9.87 -13.60
N ALA A 27 -18.98 9.54 -14.81
CA ALA A 27 -19.28 10.52 -15.87
C ALA A 27 -20.35 11.52 -15.43
N ALA A 28 -21.46 11.02 -14.85
CA ALA A 28 -22.52 11.86 -14.31
C ALA A 28 -22.00 12.78 -13.18
N LEU A 29 -21.12 12.29 -12.32
CA LEU A 29 -20.55 13.06 -11.21
C LEU A 29 -19.68 14.22 -11.67
N VAL A 30 -18.85 14.01 -12.71
CA VAL A 30 -17.92 15.05 -13.20
C VAL A 30 -18.44 15.86 -14.39
N GLY A 31 -19.66 15.57 -14.87
CA GLY A 31 -20.27 16.29 -16.00
C GLY A 31 -19.61 16.02 -17.35
N LEU A 32 -19.03 14.83 -17.54
CA LEU A 32 -18.36 14.43 -18.77
C LEU A 32 -19.06 13.23 -19.44
N SER A 33 -18.72 12.95 -20.70
CA SER A 33 -19.16 11.74 -21.39
C SER A 33 -18.44 10.49 -20.85
N GLU A 34 -19.07 9.32 -20.93
CA GLU A 34 -18.45 8.05 -20.54
C GLU A 34 -17.14 7.76 -21.28
N PRO A 35 -17.02 7.99 -22.61
CA PRO A 35 -15.75 7.86 -23.30
C PRO A 35 -14.64 8.75 -22.72
N SER A 36 -14.96 10.02 -22.45
CA SER A 36 -13.97 10.96 -21.86
C SER A 36 -13.48 10.52 -20.48
N VAL A 37 -14.36 9.95 -19.64
CA VAL A 37 -13.97 9.42 -18.34
C VAL A 37 -13.13 8.15 -18.52
N ARG A 38 -13.49 7.26 -19.45
CA ARG A 38 -12.72 6.05 -19.75
C ARG A 38 -11.29 6.41 -20.18
N ASP A 39 -11.13 7.32 -21.13
CA ASP A 39 -9.82 7.78 -21.59
C ASP A 39 -8.96 8.35 -20.44
N ARG A 40 -9.56 9.09 -19.51
CA ARG A 40 -8.88 9.62 -18.33
C ARG A 40 -8.41 8.50 -17.38
N LEU A 41 -9.26 7.53 -17.09
CA LEU A 41 -8.92 6.39 -16.23
C LEU A 41 -7.81 5.53 -16.85
N ASP A 42 -7.88 5.29 -18.16
CA ASP A 42 -6.85 4.56 -18.91
C ASP A 42 -5.52 5.32 -18.90
N LYS A 43 -5.55 6.66 -19.02
CA LYS A 43 -4.36 7.50 -18.89
C LYS A 43 -3.77 7.41 -17.49
N LEU A 44 -4.58 7.57 -16.43
CA LEU A 44 -4.14 7.46 -15.05
C LEU A 44 -3.53 6.10 -14.73
N SER A 45 -4.07 5.03 -15.32
CA SER A 45 -3.53 3.68 -15.18
C SER A 45 -2.19 3.52 -15.92
N ARG A 46 -2.08 4.01 -17.16
CA ARG A 46 -0.83 3.98 -17.93
C ARG A 46 0.29 4.81 -17.30
N GLU A 47 -0.05 5.92 -16.65
CA GLU A 47 0.89 6.78 -15.93
C GLU A 47 1.23 6.25 -14.51
N GLY A 48 0.66 5.10 -14.10
CA GLY A 48 0.90 4.47 -12.81
C GLY A 48 0.29 5.23 -11.61
N VAL A 49 -0.61 6.18 -11.86
CA VAL A 49 -1.37 6.87 -10.79
C VAL A 49 -2.40 5.92 -10.19
N ILE A 50 -3.12 5.16 -11.04
CA ILE A 50 -3.93 4.03 -10.63
C ILE A 50 -3.07 2.78 -10.82
N THR A 51 -2.66 2.16 -9.73
CA THR A 51 -1.81 0.95 -9.72
C THR A 51 -2.63 -0.34 -9.75
N GLY A 52 -3.96 -0.24 -9.60
CA GLY A 52 -4.87 -1.38 -9.64
C GLY A 52 -6.14 -1.15 -8.83
N TYR A 53 -7.04 -2.11 -8.93
CA TYR A 53 -8.28 -2.19 -8.15
C TYR A 53 -8.24 -3.44 -7.31
N ARG A 54 -8.53 -3.32 -6.01
CA ARG A 54 -8.47 -4.44 -5.06
C ARG A 54 -9.74 -4.53 -4.24
N ALA A 55 -10.15 -5.75 -3.91
CA ALA A 55 -11.09 -5.97 -2.83
C ALA A 55 -10.40 -5.73 -1.49
N VAL A 56 -11.05 -4.99 -0.60
CA VAL A 56 -10.66 -4.90 0.81
C VAL A 56 -11.27 -6.09 1.52
N VAL A 57 -10.44 -6.97 2.04
CA VAL A 57 -10.87 -8.22 2.68
C VAL A 57 -10.56 -8.14 4.17
N GLU A 58 -11.51 -8.59 5.01
CA GLU A 58 -11.29 -8.71 6.47
C GLU A 58 -10.25 -9.82 6.74
N PRO A 59 -9.08 -9.48 7.31
CA PRO A 59 -7.98 -10.42 7.44
C PRO A 59 -8.34 -11.70 8.23
N ARG A 60 -9.16 -11.58 9.28
CA ARG A 60 -9.58 -12.74 10.09
C ARG A 60 -10.43 -13.72 9.29
N SER A 61 -11.23 -13.22 8.35
CA SER A 61 -12.10 -14.05 7.51
C SER A 61 -11.32 -14.92 6.51
N VAL A 62 -10.05 -14.60 6.26
CA VAL A 62 -9.16 -15.33 5.34
C VAL A 62 -7.96 -15.95 6.07
N GLY A 63 -8.05 -16.14 7.39
CA GLY A 63 -6.98 -16.77 8.15
C GLY A 63 -5.72 -15.93 8.32
N ALA A 64 -5.81 -14.59 8.25
CA ALA A 64 -4.67 -13.67 8.38
C ALA A 64 -4.86 -12.71 9.57
N GLY A 65 -5.41 -13.21 10.69
CA GLY A 65 -5.82 -12.39 11.82
C GLY A 65 -4.68 -11.86 12.69
N THR A 66 -3.51 -12.51 12.67
CA THR A 66 -2.34 -12.11 13.45
C THR A 66 -1.44 -11.22 12.61
N ALA A 67 -1.12 -10.03 13.10
CA ALA A 67 -0.25 -9.07 12.42
C ALA A 67 0.99 -8.77 13.26
N ALA A 68 2.11 -8.49 12.59
CA ALA A 68 3.33 -8.01 13.23
C ALA A 68 4.06 -7.02 12.32
N PHE A 69 4.82 -6.12 12.94
CA PHE A 69 5.84 -5.33 12.27
C PHE A 69 7.20 -5.89 12.65
N VAL A 70 8.05 -6.07 11.64
CA VAL A 70 9.40 -6.61 11.86
C VAL A 70 10.41 -5.62 11.31
N ALA A 71 11.28 -5.12 12.18
CA ALA A 71 12.41 -4.30 11.80
C ALA A 71 13.60 -5.20 11.48
N LEU A 72 14.18 -5.06 10.28
CA LEU A 72 15.24 -5.90 9.78
C LEU A 72 16.53 -5.10 9.60
N ARG A 73 17.66 -5.72 10.02
CA ARG A 73 19.02 -5.31 9.61
C ARG A 73 19.62 -6.41 8.75
N PHE A 74 20.36 -6.01 7.75
CA PHE A 74 21.11 -6.92 6.90
C PHE A 74 22.43 -6.30 6.49
N SER A 75 23.34 -7.12 5.98
CA SER A 75 24.68 -6.68 5.64
C SER A 75 24.67 -5.65 4.49
N ALA A 76 25.66 -4.75 4.51
CA ALA A 76 25.86 -3.78 3.43
C ALA A 76 26.67 -4.36 2.25
N GLU A 77 26.92 -5.68 2.21
CA GLU A 77 27.65 -6.33 1.13
C GLU A 77 26.94 -6.18 -0.22
N PRO A 78 27.72 -6.09 -1.32
CA PRO A 78 27.15 -6.04 -2.65
C PRO A 78 26.20 -7.22 -2.91
N GLY A 79 24.97 -6.92 -3.35
CA GLY A 79 23.95 -7.93 -3.64
C GLY A 79 23.08 -8.34 -2.44
N ALA A 80 23.44 -8.06 -1.20
CA ALA A 80 22.64 -8.41 -0.01
C ALA A 80 21.23 -7.86 -0.07
N LYS A 81 21.08 -6.57 -0.40
CA LYS A 81 19.78 -5.92 -0.55
C LYS A 81 18.88 -6.61 -1.59
N SER A 82 19.45 -6.97 -2.75
CA SER A 82 18.69 -7.67 -3.81
C SER A 82 18.27 -9.07 -3.37
N ALA A 83 19.14 -9.79 -2.65
CA ALA A 83 18.82 -11.12 -2.13
C ALA A 83 17.71 -11.06 -1.07
N VAL A 84 17.78 -10.08 -0.15
CA VAL A 84 16.73 -9.85 0.85
C VAL A 84 15.40 -9.48 0.17
N ASN A 85 15.42 -8.59 -0.82
CA ASN A 85 14.21 -8.19 -1.55
C ASN A 85 13.54 -9.40 -2.24
N ALA A 86 14.33 -10.23 -2.93
CA ALA A 86 13.81 -11.43 -3.59
C ALA A 86 13.20 -12.40 -2.58
N ALA A 87 13.91 -12.70 -1.49
CA ALA A 87 13.43 -13.59 -0.45
C ALA A 87 12.15 -13.08 0.23
N LEU A 88 12.03 -11.77 0.51
CA LEU A 88 10.83 -11.19 1.09
C LEU A 88 9.64 -11.17 0.11
N GLN A 89 9.88 -11.07 -1.20
CA GLN A 89 8.83 -11.16 -2.22
C GLN A 89 8.22 -12.57 -2.32
N ASP A 90 9.01 -13.61 -2.05
CA ASP A 90 8.55 -15.00 -2.04
C ASP A 90 7.76 -15.35 -0.77
N GLU A 91 7.91 -14.58 0.31
CA GLU A 91 7.16 -14.79 1.55
C GLU A 91 5.75 -14.19 1.45
N THR A 92 4.76 -15.03 1.19
CA THR A 92 3.35 -14.61 0.99
C THR A 92 2.72 -13.92 2.19
N CYS A 93 3.24 -14.14 3.39
CA CYS A 93 2.80 -13.48 4.62
C CYS A 93 3.33 -12.04 4.76
N VAL A 94 4.33 -11.64 3.97
CA VAL A 94 4.86 -10.27 3.94
C VAL A 94 3.99 -9.41 3.03
N LEU A 95 3.33 -8.42 3.60
CA LEU A 95 2.39 -7.55 2.88
C LEU A 95 3.01 -6.24 2.44
N GLU A 96 3.95 -5.71 3.22
CA GLU A 96 4.60 -4.42 2.98
C GLU A 96 6.08 -4.53 3.36
N VAL A 97 6.92 -3.90 2.55
CA VAL A 97 8.36 -3.76 2.81
C VAL A 97 8.72 -2.29 2.60
N HIS A 98 9.17 -1.64 3.66
CA HIS A 98 9.57 -0.23 3.64
C HIS A 98 11.06 -0.12 3.95
N GLU A 99 11.82 0.55 3.10
CA GLU A 99 13.17 1.00 3.44
C GLU A 99 13.05 2.19 4.39
N VAL A 100 13.72 2.12 5.53
CA VAL A 100 13.62 3.15 6.57
C VAL A 100 14.98 3.77 6.85
N ALA A 101 14.96 5.04 7.26
CA ALA A 101 16.15 5.72 7.76
C ALA A 101 16.27 5.46 9.27
N GLY A 102 17.46 5.09 9.73
CA GLY A 102 17.72 4.82 11.14
C GLY A 102 18.68 3.64 11.31
N GLU A 103 18.57 2.95 12.44
CA GLU A 103 19.39 1.79 12.75
C GLU A 103 19.00 0.55 11.94
N ASP A 104 17.71 0.41 11.61
CA ASP A 104 17.22 -0.70 10.82
C ASP A 104 17.21 -0.35 9.33
N CYS A 105 17.33 -1.38 8.47
CA CYS A 105 17.30 -1.20 7.03
C CYS A 105 15.88 -1.23 6.48
N TYR A 106 15.06 -2.16 6.98
CA TYR A 106 13.66 -2.32 6.57
C TYR A 106 12.71 -2.40 7.76
N LEU A 107 11.49 -1.92 7.54
CA LEU A 107 10.32 -2.22 8.34
C LEU A 107 9.34 -2.99 7.44
N ILE A 108 8.99 -4.21 7.83
CA ILE A 108 8.06 -5.04 7.08
C ILE A 108 6.79 -5.29 7.88
N LYS A 109 5.65 -5.44 7.19
CA LYS A 109 4.38 -5.84 7.77
C LYS A 109 4.08 -7.28 7.39
N VAL A 110 3.84 -8.10 8.39
CA VAL A 110 3.54 -9.53 8.24
C VAL A 110 2.12 -9.80 8.74
N ARG A 111 1.37 -10.68 8.04
CA ARG A 111 0.09 -11.23 8.52
C ARG A 111 0.03 -12.73 8.32
N VAL A 112 -0.46 -13.44 9.34
CA VAL A 112 -0.59 -14.90 9.41
C VAL A 112 -1.84 -15.26 10.21
N GLY A 113 -2.19 -16.55 10.24
CA GLY A 113 -3.37 -17.05 10.95
C GLY A 113 -3.19 -17.11 12.48
N SER A 114 -2.00 -17.43 12.94
CA SER A 114 -1.71 -17.68 14.36
C SER A 114 -0.33 -17.18 14.78
N THR A 115 -0.08 -17.16 16.09
CA THR A 115 1.26 -16.85 16.64
C THR A 115 2.28 -17.95 16.34
N VAL A 116 1.84 -19.19 16.15
CA VAL A 116 2.71 -20.31 15.74
C VAL A 116 3.19 -20.07 14.31
N GLU A 117 2.27 -19.79 13.38
CA GLU A 117 2.62 -19.43 12.01
C GLU A 117 3.51 -18.18 11.94
N LEU A 118 3.32 -17.22 12.88
CA LEU A 118 4.19 -16.06 12.97
C LEU A 118 5.63 -16.46 13.34
N ALA A 119 5.78 -17.38 14.30
CA ALA A 119 7.10 -17.88 14.68
C ALA A 119 7.79 -18.54 13.49
N ASP A 120 7.08 -19.43 12.77
CA ASP A 120 7.59 -20.10 11.58
C ASP A 120 8.00 -19.10 10.48
N ALA A 121 7.18 -18.07 10.24
CA ALA A 121 7.49 -17.01 9.28
C ALA A 121 8.73 -16.20 9.67
N LEU A 122 8.86 -15.87 10.96
CA LEU A 122 10.03 -15.16 11.49
C LEU A 122 11.32 -15.99 11.38
N ASP A 123 11.22 -17.31 11.58
CA ASP A 123 12.38 -18.19 11.43
C ASP A 123 12.84 -18.26 9.97
N ARG A 124 11.91 -18.32 9.01
CA ARG A 124 12.26 -18.22 7.58
C ARG A 124 12.90 -16.89 7.22
N ILE A 125 12.35 -15.78 7.71
CA ILE A 125 12.90 -14.43 7.47
C ILE A 125 14.31 -14.30 8.08
N ARG A 126 14.53 -14.81 9.29
CA ARG A 126 15.84 -14.81 9.94
C ARG A 126 16.85 -15.73 9.25
N ALA A 127 16.40 -16.76 8.57
CA ALA A 127 17.22 -17.69 7.81
C ALA A 127 17.75 -17.08 6.49
N ILE A 128 17.27 -15.90 6.05
CA ILE A 128 17.81 -15.20 4.89
C ILE A 128 19.28 -14.84 5.17
N PRO A 129 20.25 -15.31 4.38
CA PRO A 129 21.67 -15.26 4.75
C PRO A 129 22.24 -13.86 5.04
N ALA A 130 21.67 -12.84 4.39
CA ALA A 130 22.10 -11.45 4.58
C ALA A 130 21.46 -10.79 5.82
N VAL A 131 20.40 -11.35 6.39
CA VAL A 131 19.71 -10.79 7.57
C VAL A 131 20.54 -11.05 8.82
N SER A 132 20.93 -9.99 9.50
CA SER A 132 21.72 -10.04 10.73
C SER A 132 20.85 -9.86 11.99
N HIS A 133 19.71 -9.19 11.86
CA HIS A 133 18.83 -8.92 13.00
C HIS A 133 17.37 -8.76 12.54
N ALA A 134 16.44 -9.28 13.35
CA ALA A 134 15.00 -9.12 13.15
C ALA A 134 14.33 -8.84 14.51
N ASN A 135 13.84 -7.63 14.69
CA ASN A 135 13.08 -7.22 15.86
C ASN A 135 11.60 -7.18 15.54
N THR A 136 10.79 -7.90 16.31
CA THR A 136 9.37 -8.10 16.01
C THR A 136 8.47 -7.43 17.04
N THR A 137 7.54 -6.61 16.55
CA THR A 137 6.46 -6.03 17.34
C THR A 137 5.14 -6.64 16.90
N VAL A 138 4.53 -7.46 17.77
CA VAL A 138 3.23 -8.09 17.52
C VAL A 138 2.11 -7.07 17.71
N VAL A 139 1.20 -6.98 16.74
CA VAL A 139 0.03 -6.10 16.81
C VAL A 139 -1.05 -6.76 17.67
N LEU A 140 -1.36 -6.18 18.82
CA LEU A 140 -2.44 -6.67 19.67
C LEU A 140 -3.82 -6.38 19.07
N ARG A 141 -3.98 -5.22 18.43
CA ARG A 141 -5.22 -4.78 17.79
C ARG A 141 -4.92 -3.75 16.70
N THR A 142 -5.46 -3.93 15.50
CA THR A 142 -5.54 -2.87 14.51
C THR A 142 -6.71 -1.97 14.84
N VAL A 143 -6.44 -0.69 15.15
CA VAL A 143 -7.49 0.29 15.47
C VAL A 143 -8.20 0.72 14.20
N PHE A 144 -7.46 1.02 13.16
CA PHE A 144 -7.96 1.21 11.80
C PHE A 144 -6.82 1.06 10.77
N GLU A 145 -7.19 0.74 9.55
CA GLU A 145 -6.33 0.71 8.38
C GLU A 145 -7.09 1.36 7.22
N ARG A 146 -6.45 2.26 6.48
CA ARG A 146 -7.07 2.98 5.37
C ARG A 146 -6.12 3.01 4.18
N PRO A 147 -6.66 2.93 2.95
CA PRO A 147 -5.89 3.26 1.76
C PRO A 147 -5.55 4.76 1.73
N VAL A 148 -4.59 5.12 0.87
CA VAL A 148 -4.31 6.53 0.57
C VAL A 148 -5.55 7.15 -0.06
N THR A 149 -6.00 8.29 0.49
CA THR A 149 -7.14 9.04 -0.02
C THR A 149 -6.68 10.29 -0.75
N VAL A 150 -7.27 10.56 -1.92
CA VAL A 150 -7.05 11.81 -2.65
C VAL A 150 -7.92 12.90 -2.03
N ARG A 151 -7.29 14.00 -1.55
CA ARG A 151 -8.05 15.16 -1.08
C ARG A 151 -8.74 15.84 -2.27
N ARG A 152 -10.04 16.06 -2.15
CA ARG A 152 -10.73 17.02 -3.01
C ARG A 152 -10.26 18.40 -2.56
N GLU A 153 -9.59 19.16 -3.42
CA GLU A 153 -9.32 20.56 -3.12
C GLU A 153 -10.66 21.28 -2.96
N HIS A 154 -10.87 21.88 -1.79
CA HIS A 154 -11.97 22.81 -1.61
C HIS A 154 -11.60 24.10 -2.36
N PRO A 155 -12.50 24.71 -3.17
CA PRO A 155 -12.18 25.92 -3.92
C PRO A 155 -12.07 27.18 -3.06
N ALA A 156 -11.65 27.07 -1.79
CA ALA A 156 -11.67 28.15 -0.80
C ALA A 156 -10.33 28.40 -0.10
N ASP A 157 -9.18 28.15 -0.77
CA ASP A 157 -7.90 28.71 -0.32
C ASP A 157 -7.39 29.72 -1.36
N GLY A 158 -8.29 30.64 -1.73
CA GLY A 158 -7.90 31.91 -2.31
C GLY A 158 -7.15 32.70 -1.24
N HIS A 159 -5.87 32.89 -1.41
CA HIS A 159 -5.10 33.89 -0.69
C HIS A 159 -5.81 35.24 -0.80
N GLU A 160 -6.40 35.69 0.29
CA GLU A 160 -6.59 37.13 0.52
C GLU A 160 -5.22 37.63 0.99
N ASP A 161 -4.39 38.07 0.04
CA ASP A 161 -3.32 39.03 0.29
C ASP A 161 -3.97 40.39 0.61
N GLY A 162 -3.89 40.79 1.87
CA GLY A 162 -4.19 42.07 2.41
C GLY A 162 -3.04 42.51 3.32
#